data_1f49c7df5c683c301266742a446df3b1
#
_entry.id   1f49c7df5c683c301266742a446df3b1
#
_cell.length_a   1.000
_cell.length_b   1.000
_cell.length_c   1.000
_cell.angle_alpha   90.00
_cell.angle_beta   90.00
_cell.angle_gamma   90.00
#
_symmetry.space_group_name_H-M   'P 1'
#
loop_
_entity.id
_entity.type
_entity.pdbx_description
1 polymer ?
#
loop_
_entity_poly.entity_id
_entity_poly.type
_entity_poly.pdbx_seq_one_letter_code
_entity_poly.pdbx_strand_id
1 'polypeptide(L)'
;SAGYLSIKYNLKGPNYSTVSACASSAHAIGESFRLIQHGQADIMMTGGTEATISPIGIEGFTACKALSTKYNENPQKASRPFDAERDGFVMGEGSAILILEEMEHALRRNANILAEMVGYGMSSDAYHYTLPEPSGDGAYRAMQNALNDAKINTEKVDYINAHGTSTPSGDKVEVLAVERMFESVSYTHLRAHETTNY
;
A
#
# COMPACT_ATOMS: atom_id res chain seq x y z
N SER A 1 1.44 1.74 -19.58
CA SER A 1 2.82 1.76 -19.05
C SER A 1 3.31 3.19 -18.85
N ALA A 2 4.26 3.41 -17.93
CA ALA A 2 4.80 4.72 -17.59
C ALA A 2 5.35 5.45 -18.83
N GLY A 3 6.05 4.76 -19.74
CA GLY A 3 6.56 5.33 -20.99
C GLY A 3 5.46 5.90 -21.91
N TYR A 4 4.30 5.27 -21.99
CA TYR A 4 3.19 5.81 -22.76
C TYR A 4 2.65 7.12 -22.17
N LEU A 5 2.54 7.20 -20.84
CA LEU A 5 2.13 8.42 -20.15
C LEU A 5 3.16 9.55 -20.35
N SER A 6 4.45 9.20 -20.28
CA SER A 6 5.53 10.15 -20.57
C SER A 6 5.40 10.77 -21.95
N ILE A 7 5.15 9.98 -22.99
CA ILE A 7 4.93 10.47 -24.36
C ILE A 7 3.68 11.33 -24.44
N LYS A 8 2.56 10.82 -23.89
CA LYS A 8 1.24 11.49 -23.97
C LYS A 8 1.23 12.87 -23.32
N TYR A 9 1.91 13.00 -22.19
CA TYR A 9 1.93 14.23 -21.39
C TYR A 9 3.26 15.00 -21.48
N ASN A 10 4.18 14.58 -22.37
CA ASN A 10 5.49 15.20 -22.56
C ASN A 10 6.31 15.29 -21.24
N LEU A 11 6.24 14.23 -20.41
CA LEU A 11 6.96 14.16 -19.15
C LEU A 11 8.38 13.67 -19.41
N LYS A 12 9.39 14.47 -19.09
CA LYS A 12 10.79 14.23 -19.44
C LYS A 12 11.68 13.91 -18.24
N GLY A 13 11.10 13.83 -17.04
CA GLY A 13 11.81 13.46 -15.82
C GLY A 13 12.07 11.94 -15.71
N PRO A 14 12.54 11.46 -14.55
CA PRO A 14 12.75 10.03 -14.29
C PRO A 14 11.50 9.21 -14.62
N ASN A 15 11.68 8.07 -15.28
CA ASN A 15 10.57 7.23 -15.75
C ASN A 15 10.95 5.76 -15.63
N TYR A 16 10.36 5.06 -14.66
CA TYR A 16 10.57 3.63 -14.43
C TYR A 16 9.38 3.04 -13.65
N SER A 17 9.38 1.73 -13.47
CA SER A 17 8.37 1.02 -12.69
C SER A 17 9.05 0.25 -11.56
N THR A 18 8.45 0.25 -10.39
CA THR A 18 8.83 -0.59 -9.26
C THR A 18 8.11 -1.93 -9.33
N VAL A 19 8.76 -2.99 -8.86
CA VAL A 19 8.19 -4.34 -8.82
C VAL A 19 8.45 -4.94 -7.44
N SER A 20 7.42 -4.99 -6.63
CA SER A 20 7.42 -5.55 -5.27
C SER A 20 6.04 -6.08 -4.87
N ALA A 21 5.38 -6.77 -5.81
CA ALA A 21 4.05 -7.34 -5.64
C ALA A 21 3.04 -6.28 -5.11
N CYS A 22 2.31 -6.56 -4.05
CA CYS A 22 1.30 -5.65 -3.48
C CYS A 22 1.87 -4.31 -3.02
N ALA A 23 3.17 -4.23 -2.71
CA ALA A 23 3.84 -3.00 -2.28
C ALA A 23 4.32 -2.12 -3.45
N SER A 24 4.18 -2.55 -4.72
CA SER A 24 4.72 -1.83 -5.87
C SER A 24 4.24 -0.38 -5.95
N SER A 25 2.95 -0.14 -5.72
CA SER A 25 2.40 1.22 -5.76
C SER A 25 2.93 2.10 -4.62
N ALA A 26 3.03 1.55 -3.41
CA ALA A 26 3.60 2.26 -2.26
C ALA A 26 5.08 2.60 -2.49
N HIS A 27 5.85 1.67 -3.06
CA HIS A 27 7.24 1.92 -3.46
C HIS A 27 7.33 2.97 -4.57
N ALA A 28 6.47 2.93 -5.59
CA ALA A 28 6.45 3.96 -6.64
C ALA A 28 6.21 5.37 -6.06
N ILE A 29 5.29 5.48 -5.11
CA ILE A 29 4.98 6.74 -4.42
C ILE A 29 6.17 7.19 -3.57
N GLY A 30 6.74 6.29 -2.76
CA GLY A 30 7.88 6.59 -1.91
C GLY A 30 9.14 6.98 -2.69
N GLU A 31 9.45 6.28 -3.78
CA GLU A 31 10.57 6.63 -4.66
C GLU A 31 10.34 7.97 -5.35
N SER A 32 9.11 8.28 -5.79
CA SER A 32 8.79 9.59 -6.35
C SER A 32 8.97 10.71 -5.33
N PHE A 33 8.58 10.47 -4.07
CA PHE A 33 8.82 11.39 -2.96
C PHE A 33 10.34 11.65 -2.76
N ARG A 34 11.17 10.59 -2.78
CA ARG A 34 12.63 10.72 -2.68
C ARG A 34 13.24 11.51 -3.85
N LEU A 35 12.78 11.25 -5.07
CA LEU A 35 13.25 12.00 -6.24
C LEU A 35 12.98 13.51 -6.11
N ILE A 36 11.82 13.89 -5.59
CA ILE A 36 11.49 15.29 -5.33
C ILE A 36 12.33 15.85 -4.19
N GLN A 37 12.46 15.13 -3.06
CA GLN A 37 13.30 15.56 -1.94
C GLN A 37 14.76 15.79 -2.34
N HIS A 38 15.28 15.00 -3.28
CA HIS A 38 16.65 15.14 -3.79
C HIS A 38 16.78 16.14 -4.94
N GLY A 39 15.72 16.88 -5.28
CA GLY A 39 15.75 17.89 -6.33
C GLY A 39 15.94 17.32 -7.75
N GLN A 40 15.61 16.03 -7.96
CA GLN A 40 15.70 15.39 -9.27
C GLN A 40 14.45 15.60 -10.13
N ALA A 41 13.36 16.02 -9.52
CA ALA A 41 12.11 16.42 -10.18
C ALA A 41 11.35 17.37 -9.27
N ASP A 42 10.64 18.34 -9.86
CA ASP A 42 9.70 19.19 -9.11
C ASP A 42 8.33 18.56 -8.99
N ILE A 43 7.94 17.73 -9.97
CA ILE A 43 6.64 17.07 -10.04
C ILE A 43 6.84 15.62 -10.50
N MET A 44 6.17 14.68 -9.83
CA MET A 44 6.13 13.27 -10.22
C MET A 44 4.68 12.78 -10.31
N MET A 45 4.36 12.13 -11.44
CA MET A 45 3.14 11.34 -11.59
C MET A 45 3.43 9.91 -11.12
N THR A 46 2.76 9.44 -10.09
CA THR A 46 3.05 8.16 -9.44
C THR A 46 1.78 7.45 -8.98
N GLY A 47 1.89 6.18 -8.64
CA GLY A 47 0.76 5.38 -8.18
C GLY A 47 0.84 3.95 -8.68
N GLY A 48 -0.31 3.31 -8.87
CA GLY A 48 -0.37 1.94 -9.35
C GLY A 48 -1.66 1.60 -10.09
N THR A 49 -1.59 0.49 -10.79
CA THR A 49 -2.72 -0.07 -11.53
C THR A 49 -2.64 -1.59 -11.51
N GLU A 50 -3.79 -2.22 -11.39
CA GLU A 50 -3.94 -3.66 -11.39
C GLU A 50 -5.11 -4.08 -12.29
N ALA A 51 -4.88 -5.05 -13.17
CA ALA A 51 -5.86 -5.62 -14.07
C ALA A 51 -5.51 -7.09 -14.33
N THR A 52 -5.48 -7.91 -13.28
CA THR A 52 -5.03 -9.30 -13.30
C THR A 52 -6.15 -10.33 -13.21
N ILE A 53 -7.42 -9.93 -13.21
CA ILE A 53 -8.55 -10.89 -13.23
C ILE A 53 -8.61 -11.55 -14.61
N SER A 54 -7.83 -12.60 -14.74
CA SER A 54 -7.68 -13.41 -15.94
C SER A 54 -7.53 -14.89 -15.54
N PRO A 55 -7.77 -15.85 -16.44
CA PRO A 55 -7.58 -17.24 -16.09
C PRO A 55 -6.21 -17.56 -15.49
N ILE A 56 -5.14 -17.03 -16.04
CA ILE A 56 -3.78 -17.25 -15.54
C ILE A 56 -3.54 -16.55 -14.19
N GLY A 57 -4.10 -15.36 -13.98
CA GLY A 57 -3.99 -14.64 -12.70
C GLY A 57 -4.72 -15.38 -11.58
N ILE A 58 -5.94 -15.84 -11.84
CA ILE A 58 -6.73 -16.64 -10.90
C ILE A 58 -6.01 -17.95 -10.57
N GLU A 59 -5.50 -18.65 -11.59
CA GLU A 59 -4.81 -19.93 -11.41
C GLU A 59 -3.53 -19.79 -10.58
N GLY A 60 -2.77 -18.73 -10.80
CA GLY A 60 -1.57 -18.44 -10.00
C GLY A 60 -1.88 -18.29 -8.51
N PHE A 61 -2.88 -17.50 -8.15
CA PHE A 61 -3.29 -17.32 -6.74
C PHE A 61 -4.02 -18.53 -6.16
N THR A 62 -4.75 -19.30 -6.99
CA THR A 62 -5.34 -20.59 -6.61
C THR A 62 -4.24 -21.59 -6.24
N ALA A 63 -3.18 -21.70 -7.03
CA ALA A 63 -2.04 -22.54 -6.74
C ALA A 63 -1.35 -22.18 -5.41
N CYS A 64 -1.32 -20.90 -5.06
CA CYS A 64 -0.82 -20.41 -3.76
C CYS A 64 -1.81 -20.65 -2.60
N LYS A 65 -3.03 -21.11 -2.86
CA LYS A 65 -4.13 -21.25 -1.88
C LYS A 65 -4.42 -19.96 -1.11
N ALA A 66 -4.35 -18.84 -1.80
CA ALA A 66 -4.46 -17.52 -1.19
C ALA A 66 -5.88 -16.90 -1.32
N LEU A 67 -6.70 -17.43 -2.25
CA LEU A 67 -8.04 -16.89 -2.51
C LEU A 67 -9.08 -17.43 -1.54
N SER A 68 -10.07 -16.58 -1.23
CA SER A 68 -11.29 -17.00 -0.55
C SER A 68 -12.08 -17.97 -1.41
N THR A 69 -12.56 -19.08 -0.83
CA THR A 69 -13.33 -20.12 -1.53
C THR A 69 -14.62 -20.51 -0.81
N LYS A 70 -14.76 -20.20 0.47
CA LYS A 70 -15.94 -20.57 1.27
C LYS A 70 -17.21 -19.80 0.90
N TYR A 71 -17.05 -18.64 0.27
CA TYR A 71 -18.13 -17.67 0.07
C TYR A 71 -18.55 -17.53 -1.38
N ASN A 72 -18.28 -18.53 -2.25
CA ASN A 72 -18.63 -18.47 -3.67
C ASN A 72 -20.14 -18.27 -3.91
N GLU A 73 -20.99 -18.85 -3.04
CA GLU A 73 -22.46 -18.69 -3.10
C GLU A 73 -22.92 -17.35 -2.48
N ASN A 74 -22.02 -16.61 -1.81
CA ASN A 74 -22.31 -15.32 -1.18
C ASN A 74 -21.09 -14.38 -1.26
N PRO A 75 -20.70 -13.97 -2.48
CA PRO A 75 -19.43 -13.30 -2.74
C PRO A 75 -19.27 -11.96 -2.00
N GLN A 76 -20.36 -11.28 -1.67
CA GLN A 76 -20.34 -10.03 -0.89
C GLN A 76 -19.76 -10.21 0.52
N LYS A 77 -19.69 -11.45 1.02
CA LYS A 77 -19.12 -11.80 2.33
C LYS A 77 -17.70 -12.37 2.25
N ALA A 78 -17.14 -12.51 1.06
CA ALA A 78 -15.85 -13.18 0.87
C ALA A 78 -14.68 -12.35 1.39
N SER A 79 -14.60 -11.05 1.04
CA SER A 79 -13.60 -10.16 1.59
C SER A 79 -14.07 -9.67 2.97
N ARG A 80 -13.38 -10.15 4.01
CA ARG A 80 -13.72 -9.89 5.40
C ARG A 80 -12.47 -9.74 6.28
N PRO A 81 -11.65 -8.70 6.03
CA PRO A 81 -10.41 -8.49 6.79
C PRO A 81 -10.63 -8.49 8.30
N PHE A 82 -9.70 -9.12 9.01
CA PHE A 82 -9.68 -9.26 10.47
C PHE A 82 -10.82 -10.09 11.08
N ASP A 83 -11.76 -10.61 10.28
CA ASP A 83 -12.84 -11.46 10.75
C ASP A 83 -12.34 -12.88 11.10
N ALA A 84 -12.94 -13.49 12.11
CA ALA A 84 -12.56 -14.84 12.56
C ALA A 84 -12.79 -15.93 11.49
N GLU A 85 -13.76 -15.74 10.62
CA GLU A 85 -14.13 -16.70 9.57
C GLU A 85 -13.50 -16.39 8.20
N ARG A 86 -12.59 -15.42 8.11
CA ARG A 86 -11.89 -15.12 6.86
C ARG A 86 -11.08 -16.32 6.36
N ASP A 87 -11.01 -16.51 5.05
CA ASP A 87 -10.38 -17.69 4.46
C ASP A 87 -9.47 -17.41 3.27
N GLY A 88 -9.27 -16.14 2.91
CA GLY A 88 -8.43 -15.72 1.80
C GLY A 88 -8.84 -14.37 1.26
N PHE A 89 -8.07 -13.85 0.30
CA PHE A 89 -8.39 -12.58 -0.32
C PHE A 89 -9.28 -12.73 -1.56
N VAL A 90 -9.89 -11.65 -1.99
CA VAL A 90 -10.67 -11.54 -3.23
C VAL A 90 -9.89 -10.66 -4.19
N MET A 91 -9.64 -11.16 -5.41
CA MET A 91 -8.95 -10.38 -6.44
C MET A 91 -9.79 -9.16 -6.83
N GLY A 92 -9.11 -8.03 -6.96
CA GLY A 92 -9.69 -6.78 -7.43
C GLY A 92 -8.87 -6.16 -8.56
N GLU A 93 -9.47 -5.26 -9.30
CA GLU A 93 -8.82 -4.44 -10.31
C GLU A 93 -9.05 -2.97 -10.01
N GLY A 94 -8.09 -2.14 -10.38
CA GLY A 94 -8.21 -0.71 -10.17
C GLY A 94 -6.97 0.06 -10.57
N SER A 95 -7.07 1.37 -10.52
CA SER A 95 -5.96 2.28 -10.77
C SER A 95 -6.13 3.54 -9.93
N ALA A 96 -5.04 3.98 -9.31
CA ALA A 96 -4.99 5.27 -8.63
C ALA A 96 -3.65 5.94 -8.95
N ILE A 97 -3.73 7.21 -9.32
CA ILE A 97 -2.55 8.03 -9.65
C ILE A 97 -2.56 9.29 -8.79
N LEU A 98 -1.41 9.57 -8.21
CA LEU A 98 -1.12 10.78 -7.46
C LEU A 98 -0.17 11.68 -8.24
N ILE A 99 -0.32 12.97 -8.07
CA ILE A 99 0.66 13.96 -8.49
C ILE A 99 1.34 14.45 -7.22
N LEU A 100 2.60 14.08 -7.06
CA LEU A 100 3.46 14.64 -6.01
C LEU A 100 4.18 15.86 -6.57
N GLU A 101 4.25 16.90 -5.77
CA GLU A 101 4.85 18.17 -6.19
C GLU A 101 5.63 18.77 -5.03
N GLU A 102 6.78 19.37 -5.32
CA GLU A 102 7.57 20.10 -4.35
C GLU A 102 6.76 21.27 -3.78
N MET A 103 6.81 21.46 -2.45
CA MET A 103 5.92 22.36 -1.72
C MET A 103 5.98 23.80 -2.22
N GLU A 104 7.19 24.36 -2.35
CA GLU A 104 7.36 25.73 -2.81
C GLU A 104 6.97 25.92 -4.28
N HIS A 105 7.17 24.88 -5.10
CA HIS A 105 6.70 24.88 -6.49
C HIS A 105 5.17 24.93 -6.54
N ALA A 106 4.48 24.13 -5.71
CA ALA A 106 3.02 24.12 -5.61
C ALA A 106 2.48 25.47 -5.12
N LEU A 107 3.09 26.05 -4.08
CA LEU A 107 2.70 27.34 -3.52
C LEU A 107 2.86 28.49 -4.53
N ARG A 108 3.98 28.53 -5.28
CA ARG A 108 4.22 29.58 -6.30
C ARG A 108 3.15 29.64 -7.38
N ARG A 109 2.51 28.50 -7.71
CA ARG A 109 1.43 28.46 -8.72
C ARG A 109 0.02 28.44 -8.13
N ASN A 110 -0.13 28.63 -6.80
CA ASN A 110 -1.39 28.54 -6.08
C ASN A 110 -2.11 27.20 -6.31
N ALA A 111 -1.38 26.09 -6.21
CA ALA A 111 -1.95 24.76 -6.35
C ALA A 111 -2.96 24.47 -5.23
N ASN A 112 -3.99 23.69 -5.55
CA ASN A 112 -4.84 23.10 -4.52
C ASN A 112 -4.12 21.91 -3.88
N ILE A 113 -3.48 22.13 -2.73
CA ILE A 113 -2.74 21.10 -1.99
C ILE A 113 -3.75 20.31 -1.16
N LEU A 114 -3.83 18.99 -1.40
CA LEU A 114 -4.76 18.09 -0.70
C LEU A 114 -4.18 17.54 0.59
N ALA A 115 -2.88 17.23 0.59
CA ALA A 115 -2.16 16.67 1.72
C ALA A 115 -0.65 16.86 1.51
N GLU A 116 0.12 16.68 2.57
CA GLU A 116 1.57 16.61 2.53
C GLU A 116 2.06 15.19 2.80
N MET A 117 2.98 14.69 1.97
CA MET A 117 3.69 13.44 2.24
C MET A 117 4.92 13.76 3.07
N VAL A 118 4.93 13.28 4.31
CA VAL A 118 5.96 13.66 5.30
C VAL A 118 7.00 12.59 5.55
N GLY A 119 6.74 11.33 5.18
CA GLY A 119 7.70 10.24 5.40
C GLY A 119 7.40 9.00 4.59
N TYR A 120 8.44 8.19 4.42
CA TYR A 120 8.39 6.92 3.70
C TYR A 120 9.29 5.88 4.38
N GLY A 121 8.78 4.67 4.55
CA GLY A 121 9.53 3.57 5.13
C GLY A 121 9.29 2.27 4.39
N MET A 122 10.34 1.48 4.24
CA MET A 122 10.30 0.15 3.67
C MET A 122 11.22 -0.80 4.42
N SER A 123 10.94 -2.09 4.29
CA SER A 123 11.73 -3.17 4.87
C SER A 123 11.50 -4.45 4.07
N SER A 124 12.14 -5.54 4.49
CA SER A 124 11.92 -6.87 3.95
C SER A 124 11.89 -7.89 5.09
N ASP A 125 11.02 -8.88 4.99
CA ASP A 125 10.90 -9.95 5.99
C ASP A 125 12.09 -10.92 5.97
N ALA A 126 12.68 -11.17 4.79
CA ALA A 126 13.72 -12.18 4.60
C ALA A 126 13.33 -13.57 5.15
N TYR A 127 12.07 -13.94 4.98
CA TYR A 127 11.48 -15.14 5.61
C TYR A 127 10.97 -16.17 4.60
N HIS A 128 9.98 -15.81 3.78
CA HIS A 128 9.32 -16.74 2.86
C HIS A 128 8.83 -16.01 1.61
N TYR A 129 8.60 -16.74 0.50
CA TYR A 129 8.17 -16.16 -0.77
C TYR A 129 6.82 -15.43 -0.69
N THR A 130 5.86 -15.97 0.08
CA THR A 130 4.47 -15.48 0.13
C THR A 130 3.92 -15.32 1.54
N LEU A 131 4.52 -15.97 2.55
CA LEU A 131 4.07 -15.87 3.94
C LEU A 131 4.80 -14.74 4.67
N PRO A 132 4.07 -13.91 5.42
CA PRO A 132 4.70 -12.92 6.27
C PRO A 132 5.50 -13.57 7.40
N GLU A 133 6.52 -12.89 7.87
CA GLU A 133 7.28 -13.30 9.05
C GLU A 133 6.36 -13.27 10.28
N PRO A 134 6.25 -14.37 11.05
CA PRO A 134 5.20 -14.56 12.07
C PRO A 134 5.14 -13.53 13.19
N SER A 135 6.25 -12.86 13.51
CA SER A 135 6.28 -11.81 14.54
C SER A 135 5.85 -10.43 14.02
N GLY A 136 5.69 -10.27 12.70
CA GLY A 136 5.38 -8.99 12.06
C GLY A 136 6.54 -7.99 12.07
N ASP A 137 7.77 -8.45 12.26
CA ASP A 137 8.94 -7.57 12.39
C ASP A 137 9.18 -6.71 11.14
N GLY A 138 8.99 -7.27 9.94
CA GLY A 138 9.12 -6.49 8.70
C GLY A 138 8.13 -5.33 8.63
N ALA A 139 6.85 -5.58 8.88
CA ALA A 139 5.82 -4.54 8.89
C ALA A 139 6.09 -3.49 9.99
N TYR A 140 6.49 -3.93 11.18
CA TYR A 140 6.90 -3.04 12.26
C TYR A 140 8.06 -2.13 11.83
N ARG A 141 9.14 -2.68 11.26
CA ARG A 141 10.29 -1.88 10.80
C ARG A 141 9.92 -0.90 9.67
N ALA A 142 9.03 -1.28 8.76
CA ALA A 142 8.56 -0.37 7.72
C ALA A 142 7.82 0.83 8.32
N MET A 143 6.90 0.61 9.27
CA MET A 143 6.21 1.68 9.99
C MET A 143 7.19 2.54 10.80
N GLN A 144 8.12 1.93 11.53
CA GLN A 144 9.14 2.65 12.31
C GLN A 144 10.01 3.53 11.42
N ASN A 145 10.43 3.01 10.25
CA ASN A 145 11.22 3.77 9.29
C ASN A 145 10.43 4.98 8.74
N ALA A 146 9.13 4.81 8.46
CA ALA A 146 8.28 5.91 8.01
C ALA A 146 8.12 7.00 9.07
N LEU A 147 7.90 6.63 10.33
CA LEU A 147 7.80 7.58 11.46
C LEU A 147 9.13 8.31 11.69
N ASN A 148 10.25 7.60 11.63
CA ASN A 148 11.58 8.18 11.77
C ASN A 148 11.87 9.19 10.65
N ASP A 149 11.51 8.85 9.42
CA ASP A 149 11.68 9.73 8.27
C ASP A 149 10.81 10.99 8.39
N ALA A 150 9.56 10.82 8.80
CA ALA A 150 8.64 11.91 9.07
C ALA A 150 9.00 12.76 10.31
N LYS A 151 9.87 12.24 11.18
CA LYS A 151 10.22 12.84 12.49
C LYS A 151 9.01 13.08 13.39
N ILE A 152 8.07 12.14 13.37
CA ILE A 152 6.88 12.16 14.22
C ILE A 152 6.82 10.92 15.13
N ASN A 153 6.10 11.03 16.23
CA ASN A 153 5.84 9.92 17.14
C ASN A 153 4.50 9.26 16.82
N THR A 154 4.27 8.09 17.40
CA THR A 154 3.04 7.30 17.22
C THR A 154 1.78 8.03 17.61
N GLU A 155 1.82 8.92 18.62
CA GLU A 155 0.67 9.73 19.08
C GLU A 155 0.16 10.75 18.03
N LYS A 156 0.92 10.97 16.96
CA LYS A 156 0.53 11.83 15.83
C LYS A 156 -0.15 11.09 14.69
N VAL A 157 -0.32 9.77 14.83
CA VAL A 157 -0.98 8.93 13.84
C VAL A 157 -2.44 8.75 14.24
N ASP A 158 -3.35 9.31 13.48
CA ASP A 158 -4.80 9.21 13.72
C ASP A 158 -5.46 8.05 12.98
N TYR A 159 -4.83 7.57 11.91
CA TYR A 159 -5.41 6.55 11.02
C TYR A 159 -4.34 5.68 10.38
N ILE A 160 -4.61 4.37 10.32
CA ILE A 160 -3.78 3.38 9.63
C ILE A 160 -4.66 2.71 8.57
N ASN A 161 -4.31 2.89 7.31
CA ASN A 161 -4.87 2.10 6.22
C ASN A 161 -4.10 0.80 6.14
N ALA A 162 -4.67 -0.27 6.68
CA ALA A 162 -4.06 -1.59 6.71
C ALA A 162 -4.01 -2.25 5.34
N HIS A 163 -3.11 -3.21 5.16
CA HIS A 163 -3.15 -4.10 4.00
C HIS A 163 -4.42 -4.94 4.02
N GLY A 164 -4.77 -5.53 5.17
CA GLY A 164 -6.08 -6.11 5.44
C GLY A 164 -6.59 -7.03 4.35
N THR A 165 -5.80 -8.03 3.98
CA THR A 165 -6.09 -8.87 2.80
C THR A 165 -7.17 -9.92 3.02
N SER A 166 -7.71 -10.06 4.22
CA SER A 166 -8.65 -11.13 4.57
C SER A 166 -8.01 -12.54 4.55
N THR A 167 -6.69 -12.62 4.62
CA THR A 167 -5.98 -13.89 4.72
C THR A 167 -5.77 -14.30 6.18
N PRO A 168 -5.85 -15.61 6.49
CA PRO A 168 -5.73 -16.09 7.87
C PRO A 168 -4.44 -15.65 8.57
N SER A 169 -3.29 -15.73 7.89
CA SER A 169 -1.99 -15.37 8.46
C SER A 169 -1.66 -13.89 8.31
N GLY A 170 -1.97 -13.28 7.16
CA GLY A 170 -1.63 -11.91 6.85
C GLY A 170 -2.23 -10.92 7.85
N ASP A 171 -3.55 -10.96 8.02
CA ASP A 171 -4.26 -10.07 8.93
C ASP A 171 -3.79 -10.19 10.39
N LYS A 172 -3.51 -11.44 10.83
CA LYS A 172 -2.99 -11.68 12.18
C LYS A 172 -1.63 -11.03 12.39
N VAL A 173 -0.72 -11.20 11.47
CA VAL A 173 0.64 -10.66 11.55
C VAL A 173 0.63 -9.14 11.48
N GLU A 174 -0.25 -8.57 10.65
CA GLU A 174 -0.42 -7.13 10.55
C GLU A 174 -0.91 -6.51 11.87
N VAL A 175 -1.90 -7.14 12.52
CA VAL A 175 -2.37 -6.72 13.86
C VAL A 175 -1.22 -6.74 14.87
N LEU A 176 -0.44 -7.82 14.92
CA LEU A 176 0.71 -7.92 15.83
C LEU A 176 1.75 -6.80 15.61
N ALA A 177 2.02 -6.45 14.36
CA ALA A 177 2.94 -5.37 14.04
C ALA A 177 2.40 -4.01 14.49
N VAL A 178 1.10 -3.76 14.29
CA VAL A 178 0.42 -2.53 14.71
C VAL A 178 0.35 -2.44 16.23
N GLU A 179 -0.04 -3.52 16.92
CA GLU A 179 -0.05 -3.57 18.38
C GLU A 179 1.33 -3.29 18.98
N ARG A 180 2.38 -3.87 18.42
CA ARG A 180 3.77 -3.63 18.84
C ARG A 180 4.18 -2.17 18.64
N MET A 181 3.67 -1.48 17.60
CA MET A 181 4.01 -0.09 17.30
C MET A 181 3.23 0.91 18.16
N PHE A 182 1.93 0.66 18.35
CA PHE A 182 0.99 1.61 18.93
C PHE A 182 0.47 1.20 20.32
N GLU A 183 0.91 0.06 20.85
CA GLU A 183 0.49 -0.49 22.15
C GLU A 183 -1.04 -0.57 22.30
N SER A 184 -1.60 -0.09 23.42
CA SER A 184 -3.03 -0.21 23.74
C SER A 184 -3.98 0.64 22.88
N VAL A 185 -3.47 1.54 22.03
CA VAL A 185 -4.30 2.43 21.17
C VAL A 185 -4.51 1.90 19.75
N SER A 186 -3.96 0.72 19.42
CA SER A 186 -3.98 0.16 18.05
C SER A 186 -5.39 -0.01 17.46
N TYR A 187 -6.37 -0.40 18.26
CA TYR A 187 -7.74 -0.69 17.80
C TYR A 187 -8.52 0.55 17.32
N THR A 188 -8.14 1.76 17.73
CA THR A 188 -8.81 2.98 17.29
C THR A 188 -8.30 3.50 15.96
N HIS A 189 -7.11 3.06 15.52
CA HIS A 189 -6.40 3.59 14.35
C HIS A 189 -6.45 2.64 13.15
N LEU A 190 -6.59 1.33 13.38
CA LEU A 190 -6.55 0.33 12.33
C LEU A 190 -7.86 0.27 11.55
N ARG A 191 -7.78 0.40 10.22
CA ARG A 191 -8.88 0.16 9.30
C ARG A 191 -8.41 -0.68 8.12
N ALA A 192 -9.21 -1.67 7.75
CA ALA A 192 -9.06 -2.32 6.46
C ALA A 192 -9.61 -1.41 5.36
N HIS A 193 -9.19 -1.65 4.13
CA HIS A 193 -9.79 -1.00 2.97
C HIS A 193 -11.22 -1.52 2.81
N GLU A 194 -12.20 -0.74 3.26
CA GLU A 194 -13.59 -1.10 3.11
C GLU A 194 -14.00 -0.89 1.65
N THR A 195 -14.45 -1.96 1.01
CA THR A 195 -15.23 -1.84 -0.21
C THR A 195 -16.58 -1.27 0.19
N THR A 196 -16.76 0.04 0.02
CA THR A 196 -18.08 0.65 0.14
C THR A 196 -18.95 0.08 -0.97
N ASN A 197 -19.94 -0.72 -0.60
CA ASN A 197 -21.02 -1.07 -1.50
C ASN A 197 -21.83 0.21 -1.76
N TYR A 198 -21.72 0.75 -2.97
CA TYR A 198 -22.67 1.70 -3.53
C TYR A 198 -23.72 0.94 -4.31
#